data_dd58beefb7e4cf0a09b0862c0f17e477
#
_entry.id   dd58beefb7e4cf0a09b0862c0f17e477
#
_cell.length_a   1.000
_cell.length_b   1.000
_cell.length_c   1.000
_cell.angle_alpha   90.00
_cell.angle_beta   90.00
_cell.angle_gamma   90.00
#
_symmetry.space_group_name_H-M   'P 1'
#
loop_
_entity.id
_entity.type
_entity.pdbx_description
1 polymer ?
#
loop_
_entity_poly.entity_id
_entity_poly.type
_entity_poly.pdbx_seq_one_letter_code
_entity_poly.pdbx_strand_id
1 'polypeptide(L)'
;IEKAVWRLTGELGEWFGVDAGLLTVGKRADIVVLDPQRLDDSLNQYHEAPMEAFGGLQRMVNRGSAVNHVLINGRVAFSGESFAAELGQTRGFGQFLRAG
;
A
#
# COMPACT_ATOMS: atom_id res chain seq x y z
N ILE A 1 18.09 -1.19 3.45
CA ILE A 1 16.62 -1.10 3.29
C ILE A 1 16.07 -2.25 2.45
N GLU A 2 16.74 -2.67 1.39
CA GLU A 2 16.29 -3.72 0.46
C GLU A 2 15.98 -5.04 1.16
N LYS A 3 16.83 -5.45 2.11
CA LYS A 3 16.59 -6.67 2.90
C LYS A 3 15.36 -6.54 3.78
N ALA A 4 15.11 -5.37 4.36
CA ALA A 4 13.93 -5.14 5.19
C ALA A 4 12.65 -5.18 4.33
N VAL A 5 12.67 -4.56 3.15
CA VAL A 5 11.56 -4.61 2.19
C VAL A 5 11.31 -6.05 1.76
N TRP A 6 12.33 -6.80 1.39
CA TRP A 6 12.21 -8.21 1.01
C TRP A 6 11.51 -9.04 2.10
N ARG A 7 11.94 -8.89 3.36
CA ARG A 7 11.36 -9.63 4.49
C ARG A 7 9.88 -9.31 4.74
N LEU A 8 9.46 -8.08 4.43
CA LEU A 8 8.07 -7.64 4.61
C LEU A 8 7.18 -7.90 3.38
N THR A 9 7.74 -8.28 2.26
CA THR A 9 7.02 -8.45 1.00
C THR A 9 7.27 -9.82 0.38
N GLY A 10 8.35 -9.98 -0.37
CA GLY A 10 8.64 -11.20 -1.13
C GLY A 10 8.79 -12.45 -0.26
N GLU A 11 9.53 -12.36 0.85
CA GLU A 11 9.70 -13.49 1.79
C GLU A 11 8.34 -13.95 2.36
N LEU A 12 7.48 -13.02 2.75
CA LEU A 12 6.14 -13.35 3.24
C LEU A 12 5.25 -13.92 2.11
N GLY A 13 5.34 -13.37 0.91
CA GLY A 13 4.64 -13.89 -0.26
C GLY A 13 5.00 -15.36 -0.53
N GLU A 14 6.28 -15.68 -0.50
CA GLU A 14 6.78 -17.06 -0.64
C GLU A 14 6.32 -17.96 0.51
N TRP A 15 6.45 -17.49 1.73
CA TRP A 15 6.11 -18.28 2.92
C TRP A 15 4.63 -18.62 2.99
N PHE A 16 3.75 -17.69 2.65
CA PHE A 16 2.31 -17.92 2.64
C PHE A 16 1.80 -18.53 1.32
N GLY A 17 2.66 -18.68 0.31
CA GLY A 17 2.24 -19.16 -1.02
C GLY A 17 1.26 -18.21 -1.71
N VAL A 18 1.46 -16.90 -1.55
CA VAL A 18 0.60 -15.85 -2.11
C VAL A 18 1.30 -15.21 -3.30
N ASP A 19 0.59 -15.04 -4.42
CA ASP A 19 1.14 -14.37 -5.61
C ASP A 19 1.18 -12.85 -5.44
N ALA A 20 2.02 -12.39 -4.53
CA ALA A 20 2.23 -10.98 -4.21
C ALA A 20 3.64 -10.75 -3.64
N GLY A 21 4.04 -9.48 -3.53
CA GLY A 21 5.26 -9.06 -2.85
C GLY A 21 6.51 -8.98 -3.71
N LEU A 22 6.40 -9.18 -5.02
CA LEU A 22 7.53 -9.12 -5.96
C LEU A 22 7.25 -8.17 -7.13
N LEU A 23 8.25 -7.35 -7.46
CA LEU A 23 8.26 -6.52 -8.67
C LEU A 23 8.97 -7.28 -9.81
N THR A 24 8.25 -8.19 -10.43
CA THR A 24 8.73 -9.01 -11.55
C THR A 24 7.71 -8.97 -12.67
N VAL A 25 8.18 -8.94 -13.91
CA VAL A 25 7.30 -8.97 -15.10
C VAL A 25 6.39 -10.20 -15.05
N GLY A 26 5.10 -9.96 -15.29
CA GLY A 26 4.08 -11.01 -15.22
C GLY A 26 3.47 -11.20 -13.82
N LYS A 27 4.00 -10.55 -12.79
CA LYS A 27 3.44 -10.56 -11.44
C LYS A 27 2.48 -9.41 -11.21
N ARG A 28 1.74 -9.48 -10.11
CA ARG A 28 0.81 -8.43 -9.67
C ARG A 28 1.54 -7.11 -9.47
N ALA A 29 0.94 -6.04 -9.96
CA ALA A 29 1.48 -4.69 -9.83
C ALA A 29 0.88 -3.96 -8.60
N ASP A 30 1.13 -4.49 -7.40
CA ASP A 30 0.87 -3.80 -6.14
C ASP A 30 2.18 -3.11 -5.72
N ILE A 31 2.24 -1.80 -5.90
CA ILE A 31 3.50 -1.04 -5.87
C ILE A 31 3.34 0.17 -4.96
N VAL A 32 4.33 0.39 -4.11
CA VAL A 32 4.47 1.62 -3.33
C VAL A 32 5.71 2.36 -3.80
N VAL A 33 5.55 3.63 -4.15
CA VAL A 33 6.67 4.53 -4.50
C VAL A 33 6.97 5.39 -3.29
N LEU A 34 8.20 5.27 -2.79
CA LEU A 34 8.67 5.95 -1.60
C LEU A 34 9.71 7.02 -1.93
N ASP A 35 9.73 8.09 -1.14
CA ASP A 35 10.85 9.03 -1.07
C ASP A 35 11.75 8.64 0.11
N PRO A 36 12.97 8.12 -0.15
CA PRO A 36 13.87 7.68 0.92
C PRO A 36 14.30 8.83 1.85
N GLN A 37 14.31 10.07 1.36
CA GLN A 37 14.73 11.24 2.15
C GLN A 37 13.68 11.64 3.20
N ARG A 38 12.47 11.12 3.07
CA ARG A 38 11.35 11.39 3.98
C ARG A 38 11.03 10.20 4.90
N LEU A 39 11.88 9.19 4.93
CA LEU A 39 11.81 8.09 5.89
C LEU A 39 12.48 8.54 7.19
N ASP A 40 11.77 9.32 7.98
CA ASP A 40 12.24 9.94 9.22
C ASP A 40 11.31 9.65 10.41
N ASP A 41 11.59 10.24 11.55
CA ASP A 41 10.83 10.01 12.78
C ASP A 41 9.36 10.45 12.71
N SER A 42 8.98 11.24 11.71
CA SER A 42 7.58 11.60 11.50
C SER A 42 6.69 10.39 11.20
N LEU A 43 7.28 9.30 10.72
CA LEU A 43 6.58 8.03 10.49
C LEU A 43 6.09 7.37 11.78
N ASN A 44 6.65 7.75 12.92
CA ASN A 44 6.21 7.26 14.23
C ASN A 44 4.99 8.01 14.79
N GLN A 45 4.62 9.12 14.15
CA GLN A 45 3.44 9.89 14.52
C GLN A 45 2.21 9.31 13.82
N TYR A 46 1.23 8.90 14.61
CA TYR A 46 -0.04 8.39 14.08
C TYR A 46 -1.21 8.97 14.88
N HIS A 47 -2.36 9.05 14.23
CA HIS A 47 -3.59 9.52 14.84
C HIS A 47 -4.80 8.84 14.20
N GLU A 48 -5.89 8.80 14.93
CA GLU A 48 -7.18 8.37 14.40
C GLU A 48 -7.86 9.51 13.64
N ALA A 49 -8.40 9.19 12.49
CA ALA A 49 -9.17 10.14 11.71
C ALA A 49 -10.31 9.42 10.98
N PRO A 50 -11.48 10.07 10.81
CA PRO A 50 -12.56 9.50 10.02
C PRO A 50 -12.14 9.41 8.55
N MET A 51 -12.52 8.31 7.90
CA MET A 51 -12.27 8.07 6.48
C MET A 51 -13.59 7.95 5.75
N GLU A 52 -13.95 8.98 5.00
CA GLU A 52 -15.21 9.03 4.26
C GLU A 52 -15.33 7.92 3.22
N ALA A 53 -14.22 7.53 2.58
CA ALA A 53 -14.19 6.43 1.62
C ALA A 53 -14.70 5.09 2.20
N PHE A 54 -14.72 4.96 3.53
CA PHE A 54 -15.20 3.79 4.25
C PHE A 54 -16.40 4.09 5.16
N GLY A 55 -17.24 5.03 4.75
CA GLY A 55 -18.46 5.37 5.50
C GLY A 55 -18.21 6.08 6.83
N GLY A 56 -17.10 6.80 6.95
CA GLY A 56 -16.74 7.55 8.15
C GLY A 56 -16.12 6.71 9.28
N LEU A 57 -15.78 5.45 9.03
CA LEU A 57 -15.05 4.63 10.00
C LEU A 57 -13.73 5.28 10.39
N GLN A 58 -13.49 5.37 11.69
CA GLN A 58 -12.22 5.87 12.20
C GLN A 58 -11.11 4.85 12.01
N ARG A 59 -9.94 5.35 11.63
CA ARG A 59 -8.74 4.55 11.47
C ARG A 59 -7.52 5.31 11.96
N MET A 60 -6.53 4.56 12.37
CA MET A 60 -5.20 5.13 12.57
C MET A 60 -4.63 5.48 11.20
N VAL A 61 -4.31 6.74 11.03
CA VAL A 61 -3.75 7.27 9.79
C VAL A 61 -2.39 7.84 10.10
N ASN A 62 -1.38 7.31 9.48
CA ASN A 62 -0.08 7.96 9.42
C ASN A 62 0.00 8.71 8.09
N ARG A 63 0.06 10.02 8.16
CA ARG A 63 0.22 10.89 6.99
C ARG A 63 1.68 11.27 6.74
N GLY A 64 2.59 10.37 7.02
CA GLY A 64 3.97 10.56 6.64
C GLY A 64 4.10 10.88 5.15
N SER A 65 4.92 11.86 4.81
CA SER A 65 5.11 12.32 3.44
C SER A 65 6.03 11.43 2.61
N ALA A 66 6.46 10.29 3.15
CA ALA A 66 7.37 9.36 2.48
C ALA A 66 6.72 8.58 1.33
N VAL A 67 5.40 8.40 1.35
CA VAL A 67 4.69 7.68 0.29
C VAL A 67 4.26 8.65 -0.80
N ASN A 68 4.83 8.51 -1.99
CA ASN A 68 4.48 9.33 -3.15
C ASN A 68 3.31 8.75 -3.94
N HIS A 69 3.32 7.44 -4.18
CA HIS A 69 2.26 6.76 -4.93
C HIS A 69 2.00 5.38 -4.35
N VAL A 70 0.75 4.94 -4.45
CA VAL A 70 0.35 3.55 -4.22
C VAL A 70 -0.44 3.07 -5.43
N LEU A 71 0.00 1.97 -6.02
CA LEU A 71 -0.71 1.29 -7.10
C LEU A 71 -1.23 -0.05 -6.58
N ILE A 72 -2.46 -0.35 -6.91
CA ILE A 72 -3.09 -1.63 -6.61
C ILE A 72 -3.47 -2.27 -7.94
N ASN A 73 -2.88 -3.41 -8.22
CA ASN A 73 -3.08 -4.15 -9.47
C ASN A 73 -2.86 -3.26 -10.72
N GLY A 74 -1.83 -2.41 -10.68
CA GLY A 74 -1.47 -1.49 -11.76
C GLY A 74 -2.29 -0.21 -11.85
N ARG A 75 -3.28 0.00 -10.97
CA ARG A 75 -4.10 1.22 -10.92
C ARG A 75 -3.63 2.12 -9.78
N VAL A 76 -3.49 3.41 -10.05
CA VAL A 76 -3.11 4.39 -9.03
C VAL A 76 -4.26 4.52 -8.03
N ALA A 77 -3.99 4.13 -6.77
CA ALA A 77 -4.93 4.27 -5.67
C ALA A 77 -4.68 5.53 -4.83
N PHE A 78 -3.42 5.94 -4.75
CA PHE A 78 -2.99 7.16 -4.05
C PHE A 78 -1.89 7.86 -4.85
N SER A 79 -1.94 9.17 -4.92
CA SER A 79 -0.95 10.01 -5.60
C SER A 79 -0.68 11.29 -4.81
N GLY A 80 0.48 11.36 -4.19
CA GLY A 80 0.96 12.52 -3.47
C GLY A 80 0.12 12.93 -2.27
N GLU A 81 -1.04 13.49 -2.48
CA GLU A 81 -1.89 14.07 -1.42
C GLU A 81 -3.31 13.50 -1.40
N SER A 82 -3.71 12.77 -2.43
CA SER A 82 -5.09 12.33 -2.57
C SER A 82 -5.23 10.87 -2.98
N PHE A 83 -6.33 10.27 -2.53
CA PHE A 83 -6.77 8.97 -3.01
C PHE A 83 -7.50 9.12 -4.35
N ALA A 84 -7.44 8.06 -5.17
CA ALA A 84 -8.27 7.99 -6.37
C ALA A 84 -9.75 8.07 -6.00
N ALA A 85 -10.53 8.84 -6.76
CA ALA A 85 -11.96 9.07 -6.46
C ALA A 85 -12.76 7.76 -6.43
N GLU A 86 -12.37 6.77 -7.22
CA GLU A 86 -13.04 5.48 -7.31
C GLU A 86 -12.63 4.50 -6.19
N LEU A 87 -11.56 4.78 -5.45
CA LEU A 87 -11.08 3.90 -4.38
C LEU A 87 -12.14 3.77 -3.27
N GLY A 88 -12.58 2.54 -3.02
CA GLY A 88 -13.66 2.28 -2.06
C GLY A 88 -15.06 2.50 -2.61
N GLN A 89 -15.23 3.10 -3.79
CA GLN A 89 -16.52 3.34 -4.44
C GLN A 89 -16.82 2.31 -5.53
N THR A 90 -15.78 1.85 -6.23
CA THR A 90 -15.92 0.84 -7.28
C THR A 90 -15.14 -0.43 -6.93
N ARG A 91 -15.59 -1.56 -7.46
CA ARG A 91 -14.87 -2.82 -7.34
C ARG A 91 -13.72 -2.88 -8.35
N GLY A 92 -12.71 -3.72 -8.07
CA GLY A 92 -11.66 -4.05 -9.04
C GLY A 92 -10.32 -3.37 -8.83
N PHE A 93 -10.12 -2.60 -7.74
CA PHE A 93 -8.77 -2.20 -7.34
C PHE A 93 -7.99 -3.41 -6.85
N GLY A 94 -8.46 -4.09 -5.84
CA GLY A 94 -7.85 -5.28 -5.29
C GLY A 94 -8.59 -6.56 -5.65
N GLN A 95 -8.02 -7.68 -5.27
CA GLN A 95 -8.67 -8.98 -5.33
C GLN A 95 -8.27 -9.82 -4.13
N PHE A 96 -9.11 -10.79 -3.79
CA PHE A 96 -8.79 -11.75 -2.74
C PHE A 96 -7.69 -12.70 -3.21
N LEU A 97 -6.63 -12.82 -2.43
CA LEU A 97 -5.52 -13.73 -2.67
C LEU A 97 -5.65 -14.94 -1.75
N ARG A 98 -5.58 -16.13 -2.30
CA ARG A 98 -5.56 -17.37 -1.53
C ARG A 98 -4.12 -17.81 -1.33
N ALA A 99 -3.80 -18.22 -0.11
CA ALA A 99 -2.60 -18.98 0.16
C ALA A 99 -2.66 -20.34 -0.55
N GLY A 100 -1.55 -20.76 -1.11
CA GLY A 100 -1.58 -22.03 -1.82
C GLY A 100 -0.27 -22.41 -2.42
#